data_9a922b4c57ba9d4d36b26f393e819499
#
_entry.id   9a922b4c57ba9d4d36b26f393e819499
#
_cell.length_a   1.000
_cell.length_b   1.000
_cell.length_c   1.000
_cell.angle_alpha   90.00
_cell.angle_beta   90.00
_cell.angle_gamma   90.00
#
_symmetry.space_group_name_H-M   'P 1'
#
loop_
_entity.id
_entity.type
_entity.pdbx_description
1 polymer ?
#
loop_
_entity_poly.entity_id
_entity_poly.type
_entity_poly.pdbx_seq_one_letter_code
_entity_poly.pdbx_strand_id
1 'polypeptide(L)'
;MRTILTAASVALAGMAQAADIAVLASPAMKEAYVELVARFERASGNKVTTTWAGTADIMKRMQAREAGDVVIAAASSLDELTDSGRLIAGSRKDLVRSGVGVTVRAGAPKPDISTADAVKRAVLAAKSVGISTGPSGVYMAGLFERMGIAAELKPKLKVPPSGTQIAELVAKGEIELGFQQVSEIVHVKGAQYVGPLPAEIQRITVFGGAVHAASQEPDAALALLEFLASPEHAALLQKHGLEPGASAPY
;
A
#
# COMPACT_ATOMS: atom_id res chain seq x y z
N MET A 1 57.18 10.10 -46.64
CA MET A 1 56.35 10.76 -45.58
C MET A 1 54.98 10.08 -45.54
N ARG A 2 54.70 9.28 -44.51
CA ARG A 2 53.39 8.62 -44.30
C ARG A 2 52.69 9.40 -43.19
N THR A 3 51.61 10.08 -43.55
CA THR A 3 50.77 10.82 -42.63
C THR A 3 49.80 9.84 -41.97
N ILE A 4 49.91 9.65 -40.66
CA ILE A 4 48.98 8.86 -39.84
C ILE A 4 47.84 9.79 -39.43
N LEU A 5 46.64 9.57 -39.98
CA LEU A 5 45.41 10.19 -39.47
C LEU A 5 44.94 9.41 -38.24
N THR A 6 45.02 10.05 -37.09
CA THR A 6 44.44 9.53 -35.84
C THR A 6 42.95 9.96 -35.80
N ALA A 7 42.08 9.00 -35.97
CA ALA A 7 40.62 9.23 -35.78
C ALA A 7 40.32 9.26 -34.28
N ALA A 8 39.93 10.42 -33.76
CA ALA A 8 39.45 10.58 -32.41
C ALA A 8 37.96 10.15 -32.37
N SER A 9 37.69 9.00 -31.79
CA SER A 9 36.32 8.55 -31.49
C SER A 9 35.78 9.37 -30.32
N VAL A 10 34.89 10.31 -30.59
CA VAL A 10 34.10 10.99 -29.56
C VAL A 10 33.01 10.03 -29.12
N ALA A 11 33.16 9.45 -27.95
CA ALA A 11 32.09 8.73 -27.29
C ALA A 11 31.04 9.75 -26.83
N LEU A 12 29.90 9.86 -27.55
CA LEU A 12 28.71 10.51 -27.02
C LEU A 12 28.18 9.64 -25.87
N ALA A 13 28.53 10.01 -24.63
CA ALA A 13 27.79 9.57 -23.48
C ALA A 13 26.38 10.16 -23.62
N GLY A 14 25.41 9.33 -24.02
CA GLY A 14 24.00 9.72 -24.04
C GLY A 14 23.62 10.15 -22.63
N MET A 15 23.34 11.42 -22.42
CA MET A 15 22.71 11.89 -21.19
C MET A 15 21.32 11.23 -21.17
N ALA A 16 21.13 10.25 -20.28
CA ALA A 16 19.81 9.71 -20.03
C ALA A 16 18.92 10.90 -19.63
N GLN A 17 17.90 11.16 -20.43
CA GLN A 17 16.95 12.22 -20.15
C GLN A 17 16.16 11.83 -18.90
N ALA A 18 16.01 12.75 -17.96
CA ALA A 18 15.19 12.52 -16.77
C ALA A 18 13.76 12.19 -17.19
N ALA A 19 13.22 11.07 -16.71
CA ALA A 19 11.86 10.62 -16.99
C ALA A 19 10.86 11.21 -16.00
N ASP A 20 9.63 11.44 -16.46
CA ASP A 20 8.47 11.80 -15.63
C ASP A 20 7.60 10.56 -15.43
N ILE A 21 7.66 9.94 -14.26
CA ILE A 21 6.98 8.68 -13.94
C ILE A 21 5.64 8.96 -13.27
N ALA A 22 4.54 8.57 -13.91
CA ALA A 22 3.19 8.67 -13.34
C ALA A 22 2.83 7.40 -12.57
N VAL A 23 2.53 7.54 -11.27
CA VAL A 23 2.21 6.43 -10.35
C VAL A 23 0.77 6.54 -9.86
N LEU A 24 0.01 5.45 -9.97
CA LEU A 24 -1.29 5.26 -9.32
C LEU A 24 -1.09 4.33 -8.12
N ALA A 25 -1.28 4.84 -6.89
CA ALA A 25 -0.88 4.12 -5.68
C ALA A 25 -1.97 4.03 -4.61
N SER A 26 -2.03 2.85 -3.98
CA SER A 26 -2.74 2.64 -2.72
C SER A 26 -2.06 3.39 -1.57
N PRO A 27 -2.83 3.99 -0.62
CA PRO A 27 -2.25 4.70 0.51
C PRO A 27 -1.56 3.79 1.54
N ALA A 28 -1.65 2.47 1.40
CA ALA A 28 -1.13 1.51 2.37
C ALA A 28 0.37 1.65 2.70
N MET A 29 1.18 2.22 1.81
CA MET A 29 2.60 2.50 2.08
C MET A 29 2.97 3.99 1.96
N LYS A 30 1.98 4.89 1.98
CA LYS A 30 2.14 6.29 1.64
C LYS A 30 3.28 6.99 2.38
N GLU A 31 3.36 6.85 3.69
CA GLU A 31 4.34 7.59 4.50
C GLU A 31 5.78 7.14 4.19
N ALA A 32 6.03 5.84 4.09
CA ALA A 32 7.32 5.31 3.66
C ALA A 32 7.63 5.66 2.20
N TYR A 33 6.64 5.54 1.32
CA TYR A 33 6.77 5.83 -0.11
C TYR A 33 7.22 7.26 -0.37
N VAL A 34 6.62 8.26 0.28
CA VAL A 34 6.98 9.67 0.09
C VAL A 34 8.46 9.92 0.44
N GLU A 35 8.95 9.33 1.55
CA GLU A 35 10.37 9.43 1.93
C GLU A 35 11.28 8.72 0.89
N LEU A 36 10.88 7.56 0.39
CA LEU A 36 11.64 6.77 -0.58
C LEU A 36 11.67 7.42 -1.97
N VAL A 37 10.53 7.92 -2.46
CA VAL A 37 10.47 8.61 -3.75
C VAL A 37 11.37 9.84 -3.75
N ALA A 38 11.37 10.64 -2.68
CA ALA A 38 12.27 11.78 -2.59
C ALA A 38 13.76 11.39 -2.63
N ARG A 39 14.13 10.18 -2.16
CA ARG A 39 15.50 9.63 -2.30
C ARG A 39 15.77 9.17 -3.74
N PHE A 40 14.80 8.48 -4.35
CA PHE A 40 14.89 8.02 -5.74
C PHE A 40 15.07 9.18 -6.72
N GLU A 41 14.25 10.23 -6.62
CA GLU A 41 14.35 11.42 -7.48
C GLU A 41 15.72 12.09 -7.37
N ARG A 42 16.27 12.22 -6.15
CA ARG A 42 17.63 12.79 -5.97
C ARG A 42 18.72 11.93 -6.57
N ALA A 43 18.57 10.60 -6.51
CA ALA A 43 19.59 9.67 -6.99
C ALA A 43 19.56 9.48 -8.50
N SER A 44 18.37 9.43 -9.11
CA SER A 44 18.17 9.13 -10.53
C SER A 44 18.03 10.37 -11.42
N GLY A 45 17.62 11.51 -10.84
CA GLY A 45 17.20 12.70 -11.59
C GLY A 45 15.80 12.62 -12.17
N ASN A 46 15.14 11.46 -12.13
CA ASN A 46 13.75 11.28 -12.56
C ASN A 46 12.79 12.04 -11.67
N LYS A 47 11.57 12.30 -12.17
CA LYS A 47 10.46 12.87 -11.43
C LYS A 47 9.35 11.84 -11.25
N VAL A 48 8.67 11.88 -10.12
CA VAL A 48 7.58 10.96 -9.81
C VAL A 48 6.34 11.74 -9.41
N THR A 49 5.28 11.59 -10.20
CA THR A 49 3.97 12.16 -9.88
C THR A 49 3.04 11.06 -9.43
N THR A 50 2.54 11.15 -8.18
CA THR A 50 1.72 10.09 -7.58
C THR A 50 0.29 10.53 -7.38
N THR A 51 -0.64 9.73 -7.88
CA THR A 51 -2.07 9.83 -7.58
C THR A 51 -2.45 8.74 -6.58
N TRP A 52 -3.01 9.16 -5.45
CA TRP A 52 -3.48 8.25 -4.40
C TRP A 52 -4.93 7.85 -4.62
N ALA A 53 -5.22 6.56 -4.53
CA ALA A 53 -6.57 6.04 -4.66
C ALA A 53 -6.76 4.75 -3.83
N GLY A 54 -7.97 4.52 -3.33
CA GLY A 54 -8.31 3.24 -2.71
C GLY A 54 -8.34 2.10 -3.74
N THR A 55 -8.19 0.86 -3.27
CA THR A 55 -8.08 -0.32 -4.14
C THR A 55 -9.22 -0.41 -5.17
N ALA A 56 -10.47 -0.18 -4.75
CA ALA A 56 -11.61 -0.23 -5.67
C ALA A 56 -11.53 0.81 -6.80
N ASP A 57 -11.05 2.02 -6.49
CA ASP A 57 -10.87 3.09 -7.47
C ASP A 57 -9.69 2.80 -8.39
N ILE A 58 -8.58 2.26 -7.87
CA ILE A 58 -7.45 1.79 -8.69
C ILE A 58 -7.95 0.78 -9.74
N MET A 59 -8.68 -0.25 -9.30
CA MET A 59 -9.22 -1.27 -10.20
C MET A 59 -10.12 -0.66 -11.28
N LYS A 60 -11.04 0.25 -10.89
CA LYS A 60 -11.93 0.95 -11.82
C LYS A 60 -11.16 1.79 -12.85
N ARG A 61 -10.16 2.57 -12.42
CA ARG A 61 -9.34 3.42 -13.29
C ARG A 61 -8.52 2.56 -14.28
N MET A 62 -7.95 1.46 -13.79
CA MET A 62 -7.20 0.53 -14.63
C MET A 62 -8.10 -0.18 -15.66
N GLN A 63 -9.34 -0.55 -15.29
CA GLN A 63 -10.33 -1.07 -16.23
C GLN A 63 -10.72 -0.03 -17.29
N ALA A 64 -10.81 1.24 -16.91
CA ALA A 64 -11.05 2.36 -17.82
C ALA A 64 -9.83 2.73 -18.70
N ARG A 65 -8.71 1.99 -18.58
CA ARG A 65 -7.47 2.22 -19.35
C ARG A 65 -6.85 3.60 -19.10
N GLU A 66 -6.95 4.10 -17.88
CA GLU A 66 -6.28 5.35 -17.52
C GLU A 66 -4.77 5.20 -17.71
N ALA A 67 -4.14 6.19 -18.34
CA ALA A 67 -2.70 6.18 -18.60
C ALA A 67 -1.88 6.34 -17.32
N GLY A 68 -0.68 5.78 -17.32
CA GLY A 68 0.28 5.87 -16.23
C GLY A 68 1.46 4.93 -16.47
N ASP A 69 2.42 4.92 -15.57
CA ASP A 69 3.64 4.11 -15.71
C ASP A 69 3.73 3.02 -14.66
N VAL A 70 3.31 3.31 -13.43
CA VAL A 70 3.37 2.36 -12.31
C VAL A 70 2.03 2.28 -11.59
N VAL A 71 1.63 1.07 -11.24
CA VAL A 71 0.49 0.81 -10.34
C VAL A 71 1.00 0.14 -9.07
N ILE A 72 0.65 0.71 -7.90
CA ILE A 72 0.97 0.15 -6.59
C ILE A 72 -0.33 -0.23 -5.88
N ALA A 73 -0.53 -1.52 -5.63
CA ALA A 73 -1.75 -2.06 -5.03
C ALA A 73 -1.47 -3.37 -4.28
N ALA A 74 -2.51 -3.96 -3.68
CA ALA A 74 -2.39 -5.31 -3.13
C ALA A 74 -1.99 -6.32 -4.21
N ALA A 75 -1.16 -7.29 -3.86
CA ALA A 75 -0.63 -8.29 -4.79
C ALA A 75 -1.73 -8.98 -5.60
N SER A 76 -2.84 -9.38 -4.96
CA SER A 76 -3.98 -10.00 -5.65
C SER A 76 -4.63 -9.10 -6.71
N SER A 77 -4.67 -7.79 -6.46
CA SER A 77 -5.18 -6.83 -7.46
C SER A 77 -4.22 -6.68 -8.64
N LEU A 78 -2.90 -6.70 -8.37
CA LEU A 78 -1.90 -6.67 -9.44
C LEU A 78 -1.95 -7.95 -10.29
N ASP A 79 -2.20 -9.11 -9.68
CA ASP A 79 -2.38 -10.37 -10.41
C ASP A 79 -3.57 -10.27 -11.38
N GLU A 80 -4.75 -9.81 -10.90
CA GLU A 80 -5.94 -9.61 -11.74
C GLU A 80 -5.67 -8.62 -12.90
N LEU A 81 -4.96 -7.52 -12.62
CA LEU A 81 -4.61 -6.54 -13.64
C LEU A 81 -3.59 -7.09 -14.66
N THR A 82 -2.67 -7.94 -14.23
CA THR A 82 -1.71 -8.62 -15.11
C THR A 82 -2.41 -9.62 -16.00
N ASP A 83 -3.30 -10.45 -15.44
CA ASP A 83 -4.08 -11.44 -16.18
C ASP A 83 -5.00 -10.79 -17.24
N SER A 84 -5.50 -9.57 -16.95
CA SER A 84 -6.29 -8.77 -17.89
C SER A 84 -5.46 -7.93 -18.87
N GLY A 85 -4.12 -8.08 -18.87
CA GLY A 85 -3.21 -7.37 -19.78
C GLY A 85 -3.11 -5.87 -19.52
N ARG A 86 -3.40 -5.40 -18.30
CA ARG A 86 -3.27 -3.99 -17.91
C ARG A 86 -1.87 -3.67 -17.39
N LEU A 87 -1.15 -4.67 -16.93
CA LEU A 87 0.23 -4.55 -16.43
C LEU A 87 1.16 -5.43 -17.25
N ILE A 88 2.42 -5.07 -17.34
CA ILE A 88 3.45 -5.86 -18.00
C ILE A 88 3.74 -7.11 -17.16
N ALA A 89 3.55 -8.28 -17.74
CA ALA A 89 3.84 -9.55 -17.09
C ALA A 89 5.33 -9.62 -16.67
N GLY A 90 5.59 -10.07 -15.44
CA GLY A 90 6.94 -10.19 -14.91
C GLY A 90 7.54 -8.89 -14.34
N SER A 91 6.86 -7.74 -14.50
CA SER A 91 7.33 -6.45 -13.94
C SER A 91 7.04 -6.28 -12.46
N ARG A 92 6.18 -7.13 -11.86
CA ARG A 92 5.77 -7.00 -10.48
C ARG A 92 6.95 -7.17 -9.52
N LYS A 93 7.04 -6.26 -8.55
CA LYS A 93 7.89 -6.34 -7.36
C LYS A 93 7.01 -6.28 -6.12
N ASP A 94 7.20 -7.18 -5.18
CA ASP A 94 6.57 -7.09 -3.86
C ASP A 94 7.35 -6.07 -3.03
N LEU A 95 6.67 -4.98 -2.64
CA LEU A 95 7.32 -3.82 -2.02
C LEU A 95 7.29 -3.89 -0.50
N VAL A 96 6.09 -4.12 0.06
CA VAL A 96 5.86 -4.10 1.50
C VAL A 96 4.80 -5.09 1.93
N ARG A 97 4.80 -5.40 3.23
CA ARG A 97 3.77 -6.20 3.90
C ARG A 97 3.19 -5.42 5.05
N SER A 98 1.88 -5.53 5.26
CA SER A 98 1.19 -4.91 6.40
C SER A 98 0.10 -5.82 6.93
N GLY A 99 0.01 -5.92 8.25
CA GLY A 99 -1.05 -6.65 8.94
C GLY A 99 -2.27 -5.76 9.20
N VAL A 100 -3.40 -6.37 9.53
CA VAL A 100 -4.57 -5.64 10.04
C VAL A 100 -4.31 -5.20 11.47
N GLY A 101 -4.49 -3.91 11.72
CA GLY A 101 -4.40 -3.30 13.03
C GLY A 101 -5.76 -2.83 13.54
N VAL A 102 -5.81 -2.69 14.86
CA VAL A 102 -6.98 -2.19 15.60
C VAL A 102 -6.69 -0.78 16.09
N THR A 103 -7.65 0.12 15.96
CA THR A 103 -7.52 1.51 16.40
C THR A 103 -8.75 1.99 17.16
N VAL A 104 -8.51 2.83 18.16
CA VAL A 104 -9.51 3.59 18.90
C VAL A 104 -9.10 5.05 18.94
N ARG A 105 -9.98 5.94 19.38
CA ARG A 105 -9.65 7.35 19.59
C ARG A 105 -8.58 7.50 20.67
N ALA A 106 -7.65 8.42 20.49
CA ALA A 106 -6.64 8.72 21.50
C ALA A 106 -7.27 9.06 22.86
N GLY A 107 -6.79 8.41 23.92
CA GLY A 107 -7.31 8.54 25.27
C GLY A 107 -8.54 7.68 25.57
N ALA A 108 -9.13 6.99 24.59
CA ALA A 108 -10.18 6.01 24.86
C ALA A 108 -9.58 4.71 25.47
N PRO A 109 -10.36 3.98 26.28
CA PRO A 109 -9.94 2.67 26.77
C PRO A 109 -9.59 1.72 25.63
N LYS A 110 -8.45 1.04 25.75
CA LYS A 110 -8.06 0.00 24.78
C LYS A 110 -8.88 -1.26 25.04
N PRO A 111 -9.59 -1.79 24.04
CA PRO A 111 -10.24 -3.08 24.19
C PRO A 111 -9.21 -4.21 24.29
N ASP A 112 -9.59 -5.30 24.95
CA ASP A 112 -8.85 -6.55 24.88
C ASP A 112 -9.00 -7.15 23.47
N ILE A 113 -7.87 -7.39 22.80
CA ILE A 113 -7.76 -7.98 21.47
C ILE A 113 -6.77 -9.16 21.47
N SER A 114 -6.52 -9.76 22.62
CA SER A 114 -5.48 -10.80 22.79
C SER A 114 -5.81 -12.13 22.10
N THR A 115 -7.08 -12.41 21.84
CA THR A 115 -7.57 -13.63 21.17
C THR A 115 -8.69 -13.30 20.18
N ALA A 116 -9.03 -14.24 19.29
CA ALA A 116 -10.17 -14.09 18.37
C ALA A 116 -11.48 -13.81 19.11
N ASP A 117 -11.71 -14.50 20.23
CA ASP A 117 -12.90 -14.29 21.07
C ASP A 117 -12.89 -12.91 21.77
N ALA A 118 -11.71 -12.43 22.18
CA ALA A 118 -11.58 -11.08 22.74
C ALA A 118 -11.91 -10.02 21.68
N VAL A 119 -11.38 -10.16 20.44
CA VAL A 119 -11.73 -9.30 19.31
C VAL A 119 -13.23 -9.34 19.03
N LYS A 120 -13.85 -10.52 19.01
CA LYS A 120 -15.30 -10.69 18.83
C LYS A 120 -16.08 -9.91 19.90
N ARG A 121 -15.73 -10.06 21.18
CA ARG A 121 -16.36 -9.29 22.28
C ARG A 121 -16.19 -7.78 22.11
N ALA A 122 -14.99 -7.33 21.79
CA ALA A 122 -14.70 -5.91 21.59
C ALA A 122 -15.55 -5.30 20.46
N VAL A 123 -15.65 -6.02 19.32
CA VAL A 123 -16.47 -5.62 18.17
C VAL A 123 -17.95 -5.58 18.52
N LEU A 124 -18.46 -6.57 19.27
CA LEU A 124 -19.88 -6.60 19.70
C LEU A 124 -20.19 -5.50 20.72
N ALA A 125 -19.26 -5.16 21.61
CA ALA A 125 -19.43 -4.12 22.62
C ALA A 125 -19.37 -2.69 22.05
N ALA A 126 -18.61 -2.47 20.97
CA ALA A 126 -18.44 -1.15 20.36
C ALA A 126 -19.77 -0.59 19.82
N LYS A 127 -19.99 0.73 19.99
CA LYS A 127 -21.18 1.45 19.45
C LYS A 127 -21.12 1.60 17.93
N SER A 128 -19.91 1.66 17.36
CA SER A 128 -19.69 1.69 15.92
C SER A 128 -18.36 1.02 15.57
N VAL A 129 -18.35 0.28 14.46
CA VAL A 129 -17.18 -0.44 13.95
C VAL A 129 -16.91 0.04 12.54
N GLY A 130 -15.65 0.39 12.23
CA GLY A 130 -15.24 0.87 10.92
C GLY A 130 -14.29 -0.10 10.23
N ILE A 131 -14.57 -0.37 8.97
CA ILE A 131 -13.69 -1.11 8.05
C ILE A 131 -13.60 -0.37 6.71
N SER A 132 -12.45 -0.50 6.03
CA SER A 132 -12.25 0.11 4.71
C SER A 132 -12.85 -0.74 3.59
N THR A 133 -12.89 -0.21 2.36
CA THR A 133 -13.18 -0.99 1.15
C THR A 133 -11.92 -1.65 0.56
N GLY A 134 -10.76 -1.46 1.18
CA GLY A 134 -9.50 -2.08 0.79
C GLY A 134 -9.32 -3.50 1.34
N PRO A 135 -8.13 -4.11 1.12
CA PRO A 135 -7.86 -5.51 1.48
C PRO A 135 -8.15 -5.85 2.94
N SER A 136 -7.76 -4.97 3.89
CA SER A 136 -8.05 -5.16 5.32
C SER A 136 -9.55 -5.18 5.62
N GLY A 137 -10.32 -4.28 5.00
CA GLY A 137 -11.76 -4.20 5.23
C GLY A 137 -12.51 -5.38 4.62
N VAL A 138 -12.14 -5.81 3.41
CA VAL A 138 -12.70 -7.02 2.78
C VAL A 138 -12.43 -8.25 3.66
N TYR A 139 -11.20 -8.36 4.17
CA TYR A 139 -10.86 -9.44 5.10
C TYR A 139 -11.69 -9.39 6.38
N MET A 140 -11.85 -8.21 7.00
CA MET A 140 -12.63 -8.05 8.23
C MET A 140 -14.10 -8.38 8.02
N ALA A 141 -14.71 -7.98 6.91
CA ALA A 141 -16.08 -8.36 6.59
C ALA A 141 -16.26 -9.88 6.55
N GLY A 142 -15.40 -10.59 5.83
CA GLY A 142 -15.40 -12.06 5.82
C GLY A 142 -15.07 -12.69 7.17
N LEU A 143 -14.24 -12.05 7.99
CA LEU A 143 -13.96 -12.52 9.35
C LEU A 143 -15.22 -12.41 10.25
N PHE A 144 -15.96 -11.32 10.17
CA PHE A 144 -17.22 -11.16 10.91
C PHE A 144 -18.28 -12.19 10.51
N GLU A 145 -18.33 -12.56 9.23
CA GLU A 145 -19.18 -13.67 8.76
C GLU A 145 -18.76 -15.01 9.37
N ARG A 146 -17.46 -15.34 9.33
CA ARG A 146 -16.92 -16.60 9.92
C ARG A 146 -17.13 -16.66 11.43
N MET A 147 -17.10 -15.51 12.12
CA MET A 147 -17.39 -15.40 13.56
C MET A 147 -18.90 -15.46 13.86
N GLY A 148 -19.77 -15.45 12.86
CA GLY A 148 -21.21 -15.50 13.01
C GLY A 148 -21.84 -14.21 13.58
N ILE A 149 -21.16 -13.05 13.43
CA ILE A 149 -21.61 -11.77 14.02
C ILE A 149 -21.98 -10.71 12.97
N ALA A 150 -21.88 -11.00 11.70
CA ALA A 150 -22.12 -10.02 10.63
C ALA A 150 -23.52 -9.40 10.70
N ALA A 151 -24.55 -10.19 11.00
CA ALA A 151 -25.93 -9.70 11.12
C ALA A 151 -26.08 -8.71 12.29
N GLU A 152 -25.47 -9.00 13.45
CA GLU A 152 -25.52 -8.15 14.64
C GLU A 152 -24.73 -6.85 14.43
N LEU A 153 -23.67 -6.88 13.62
CA LEU A 153 -22.86 -5.71 13.30
C LEU A 153 -23.51 -4.78 12.30
N LYS A 154 -24.39 -5.26 11.44
CA LYS A 154 -24.98 -4.49 10.33
C LYS A 154 -25.48 -3.08 10.72
N PRO A 155 -26.17 -2.85 11.85
CA PRO A 155 -26.67 -1.52 12.21
C PRO A 155 -25.55 -0.54 12.66
N LYS A 156 -24.37 -1.04 13.03
CA LYS A 156 -23.27 -0.23 13.57
C LYS A 156 -21.96 -0.34 12.75
N LEU A 157 -21.96 -1.15 11.70
CA LEU A 157 -20.83 -1.27 10.78
C LEU A 157 -20.79 -0.09 9.82
N LYS A 158 -19.68 0.61 9.79
CA LYS A 158 -19.41 1.73 8.88
C LYS A 158 -18.37 1.34 7.85
N VAL A 159 -18.75 1.43 6.58
CA VAL A 159 -17.88 1.17 5.42
C VAL A 159 -17.89 2.45 4.56
N PRO A 160 -16.99 3.41 4.84
CA PRO A 160 -16.94 4.68 4.11
C PRO A 160 -16.46 4.47 2.67
N PRO A 161 -16.61 5.49 1.80
CA PRO A 161 -16.14 5.45 0.42
C PRO A 161 -14.66 5.07 0.30
N SER A 162 -14.29 4.49 -0.86
CA SER A 162 -12.92 4.11 -1.20
C SER A 162 -11.93 5.27 -0.99
N GLY A 163 -10.76 4.96 -0.45
CA GLY A 163 -9.73 5.95 -0.12
C GLY A 163 -9.90 6.67 1.21
N THR A 164 -11.04 6.51 1.90
CA THR A 164 -11.25 7.12 3.22
C THR A 164 -10.43 6.39 4.28
N GLN A 165 -9.70 7.15 5.10
CA GLN A 165 -8.89 6.63 6.20
C GLN A 165 -9.77 6.35 7.43
N ILE A 166 -9.89 5.08 7.83
CA ILE A 166 -10.67 4.69 9.01
C ILE A 166 -10.12 5.33 10.28
N ALA A 167 -8.80 5.36 10.43
CA ALA A 167 -8.15 5.94 11.59
C ALA A 167 -8.46 7.44 11.76
N GLU A 168 -8.66 8.20 10.67
CA GLU A 168 -9.10 9.60 10.75
C GLU A 168 -10.53 9.73 11.26
N LEU A 169 -11.45 8.86 10.85
CA LEU A 169 -12.82 8.85 11.36
C LEU A 169 -12.87 8.45 12.84
N VAL A 170 -11.98 7.55 13.26
CA VAL A 170 -11.79 7.19 14.66
C VAL A 170 -11.25 8.39 15.45
N ALA A 171 -10.25 9.10 14.95
CA ALA A 171 -9.70 10.30 15.58
C ALA A 171 -10.75 11.40 15.78
N LYS A 172 -11.68 11.56 14.82
CA LYS A 172 -12.82 12.49 14.90
C LYS A 172 -13.95 12.01 15.83
N GLY A 173 -13.91 10.75 16.27
CA GLY A 173 -14.96 10.14 17.09
C GLY A 173 -16.20 9.70 16.32
N GLU A 174 -16.14 9.66 14.99
CA GLU A 174 -17.21 9.18 14.13
C GLU A 174 -17.32 7.65 14.14
N ILE A 175 -16.20 6.96 14.43
CA ILE A 175 -16.07 5.51 14.60
C ILE A 175 -15.41 5.25 15.94
N GLU A 176 -15.97 4.32 16.74
CA GLU A 176 -15.41 3.96 18.05
C GLU A 176 -14.27 2.96 17.92
N LEU A 177 -14.44 1.91 17.12
CA LEU A 177 -13.47 0.85 16.90
C LEU A 177 -13.19 0.69 15.41
N GLY A 178 -11.95 0.91 14.98
CA GLY A 178 -11.54 0.85 13.59
C GLY A 178 -10.58 -0.29 13.28
N PHE A 179 -10.67 -0.82 12.05
CA PHE A 179 -9.76 -1.82 11.50
C PHE A 179 -9.22 -1.32 10.16
N GLN A 180 -7.89 -1.33 10.01
CA GLN A 180 -7.18 -0.87 8.81
C GLN A 180 -5.78 -1.50 8.76
N GLN A 181 -5.02 -1.30 7.69
CA GLN A 181 -3.60 -1.68 7.69
C GLN A 181 -2.87 -0.93 8.81
N VAL A 182 -1.94 -1.62 9.52
CA VAL A 182 -1.15 -0.99 10.60
C VAL A 182 -0.49 0.30 10.12
N SER A 183 0.10 0.28 8.94
CA SER A 183 0.77 1.42 8.31
C SER A 183 -0.12 2.65 8.09
N GLU A 184 -1.42 2.45 7.96
CA GLU A 184 -2.40 3.54 7.79
C GLU A 184 -2.93 4.09 9.13
N ILE A 185 -2.62 3.41 10.26
CA ILE A 185 -3.06 3.80 11.60
C ILE A 185 -2.00 4.61 12.34
N VAL A 186 -0.75 4.13 12.33
CA VAL A 186 0.30 4.57 13.25
C VAL A 186 0.71 6.03 13.11
N HIS A 187 0.34 6.69 12.02
CA HIS A 187 0.66 8.10 11.75
C HIS A 187 -0.50 9.07 11.99
N VAL A 188 -1.70 8.57 12.27
CA VAL A 188 -2.88 9.42 12.38
C VAL A 188 -2.97 10.03 13.77
N LYS A 189 -2.78 11.35 13.83
CA LYS A 189 -2.94 12.11 15.08
C LYS A 189 -4.39 12.04 15.57
N GLY A 190 -4.57 11.76 16.87
CA GLY A 190 -5.90 11.61 17.46
C GLY A 190 -6.49 10.20 17.37
N ALA A 191 -5.89 9.29 16.61
CA ALA A 191 -6.12 7.87 16.68
C ALA A 191 -5.03 7.19 17.53
N GLN A 192 -5.38 6.10 18.19
CA GLN A 192 -4.48 5.29 18.99
C GLN A 192 -4.45 3.88 18.45
N TYR A 193 -3.28 3.44 18.03
CA TYR A 193 -3.05 2.04 17.68
C TYR A 193 -3.13 1.17 18.93
N VAL A 194 -4.03 0.20 18.93
CA VAL A 194 -4.23 -0.76 20.04
C VAL A 194 -3.23 -1.91 19.91
N GLY A 195 -3.11 -2.46 18.72
CA GLY A 195 -2.26 -3.60 18.39
C GLY A 195 -2.68 -4.25 17.07
N PRO A 196 -1.91 -5.26 16.59
CA PRO A 196 -2.32 -6.10 15.47
C PRO A 196 -3.44 -7.05 15.91
N LEU A 197 -4.17 -7.62 14.95
CA LEU A 197 -5.02 -8.76 15.24
C LEU A 197 -4.19 -9.93 15.82
N PRO A 198 -4.79 -10.79 16.67
CA PRO A 198 -4.13 -12.01 17.14
C PRO A 198 -3.69 -12.89 15.96
N ALA A 199 -2.57 -13.61 16.12
CA ALA A 199 -1.95 -14.39 15.05
C ALA A 199 -2.93 -15.38 14.37
N GLU A 200 -3.84 -15.97 15.14
CA GLU A 200 -4.85 -16.93 14.67
C GLU A 200 -5.87 -16.35 13.68
N ILE A 201 -6.07 -15.03 13.73
CA ILE A 201 -6.98 -14.29 12.83
C ILE A 201 -6.28 -13.12 12.12
N GLN A 202 -4.96 -13.06 12.14
CA GLN A 202 -4.23 -12.03 11.43
C GLN A 202 -4.25 -12.28 9.92
N ARG A 203 -4.33 -11.21 9.17
CA ARG A 203 -4.12 -11.21 7.72
C ARG A 203 -3.00 -10.25 7.35
N ILE A 204 -1.94 -10.78 6.80
CA ILE A 204 -0.88 -9.97 6.20
C ILE A 204 -1.22 -9.75 4.74
N THR A 205 -1.26 -8.50 4.32
CA THR A 205 -1.42 -8.10 2.92
C THR A 205 -0.05 -7.74 2.35
N VAL A 206 0.31 -8.34 1.23
CA VAL A 206 1.45 -7.92 0.42
C VAL A 206 0.99 -6.82 -0.51
N PHE A 207 1.68 -5.68 -0.51
CA PHE A 207 1.52 -4.63 -1.50
C PHE A 207 2.73 -4.63 -2.41
N GLY A 208 2.46 -4.65 -3.69
CA GLY A 208 3.48 -4.63 -4.74
C GLY A 208 3.28 -3.43 -5.65
N GLY A 209 4.20 -3.32 -6.61
CA GLY A 209 4.07 -2.42 -7.73
C GLY A 209 4.35 -3.18 -9.03
N ALA A 210 3.75 -2.74 -10.12
CA ALA A 210 4.00 -3.29 -11.45
C ALA A 210 3.92 -2.19 -12.51
N VAL A 211 4.60 -2.41 -13.64
CA VAL A 211 4.64 -1.46 -14.75
C VAL A 211 3.34 -1.55 -15.55
N HIS A 212 2.73 -0.39 -15.85
CA HIS A 212 1.53 -0.29 -16.67
C HIS A 212 1.82 -0.72 -18.10
N ALA A 213 0.92 -1.49 -18.73
CA ALA A 213 1.12 -2.01 -20.09
C ALA A 213 1.23 -0.92 -21.16
N ALA A 214 0.70 0.28 -20.91
CA ALA A 214 0.80 1.45 -21.78
C ALA A 214 1.82 2.50 -21.30
N SER A 215 2.75 2.13 -20.40
CA SER A 215 3.79 3.03 -19.91
C SER A 215 4.63 3.59 -21.07
N GLN A 216 4.93 4.87 -21.00
CA GLN A 216 5.85 5.53 -21.91
C GLN A 216 7.29 5.53 -21.39
N GLU A 217 7.48 5.23 -20.09
CA GLU A 217 8.74 5.22 -19.37
C GLU A 217 8.99 3.88 -18.65
N PRO A 218 8.89 2.72 -19.36
CA PRO A 218 8.90 1.40 -18.71
C PRO A 218 10.21 1.09 -17.98
N ASP A 219 11.36 1.52 -18.49
CA ASP A 219 12.65 1.29 -17.85
C ASP A 219 12.80 2.13 -16.57
N ALA A 220 12.39 3.39 -16.59
CA ALA A 220 12.39 4.26 -15.42
C ALA A 220 11.36 3.78 -14.37
N ALA A 221 10.20 3.30 -14.81
CA ALA A 221 9.18 2.69 -13.96
C ALA A 221 9.71 1.44 -13.25
N LEU A 222 10.40 0.56 -13.98
CA LEU A 222 11.03 -0.64 -13.40
C LEU A 222 12.13 -0.27 -12.40
N ALA A 223 12.97 0.71 -12.73
CA ALA A 223 14.03 1.21 -11.83
C ALA A 223 13.43 1.78 -10.52
N LEU A 224 12.30 2.50 -10.58
CA LEU A 224 11.58 2.95 -9.40
C LEU A 224 11.11 1.77 -8.54
N LEU A 225 10.52 0.74 -9.16
CA LEU A 225 10.04 -0.44 -8.44
C LEU A 225 11.18 -1.22 -7.79
N GLU A 226 12.31 -1.37 -8.46
CA GLU A 226 13.52 -2.02 -7.92
C GLU A 226 14.09 -1.23 -6.75
N PHE A 227 14.15 0.08 -6.86
CA PHE A 227 14.55 0.94 -5.76
C PHE A 227 13.62 0.78 -4.54
N LEU A 228 12.30 0.87 -4.75
CA LEU A 228 11.31 0.73 -3.67
C LEU A 228 11.34 -0.64 -2.99
N ALA A 229 11.68 -1.70 -3.74
CA ALA A 229 11.77 -3.08 -3.23
C ALA A 229 13.11 -3.40 -2.53
N SER A 230 14.06 -2.45 -2.51
CA SER A 230 15.39 -2.70 -1.93
C SER A 230 15.32 -3.07 -0.45
N PRO A 231 16.00 -4.15 -0.03
CA PRO A 231 16.03 -4.57 1.37
C PRO A 231 16.71 -3.55 2.30
N GLU A 232 17.50 -2.62 1.78
CA GLU A 232 18.12 -1.54 2.55
C GLU A 232 17.11 -0.60 3.20
N HIS A 233 15.86 -0.60 2.76
CA HIS A 233 14.79 0.22 3.30
C HIS A 233 14.07 -0.39 4.50
N ALA A 234 14.47 -1.59 4.96
CA ALA A 234 13.78 -2.33 6.02
C ALA A 234 13.55 -1.50 7.31
N ALA A 235 14.58 -0.78 7.77
CA ALA A 235 14.45 0.06 8.97
C ALA A 235 13.45 1.21 8.78
N LEU A 236 13.42 1.83 7.60
CA LEU A 236 12.44 2.86 7.27
C LEU A 236 11.03 2.27 7.23
N LEU A 237 10.85 1.13 6.58
CA LEU A 237 9.54 0.46 6.49
C LEU A 237 8.99 0.12 7.88
N GLN A 238 9.83 -0.44 8.77
CA GLN A 238 9.44 -0.76 10.16
C GLN A 238 9.00 0.49 10.95
N LYS A 239 9.68 1.62 10.78
CA LYS A 239 9.28 2.91 11.37
C LYS A 239 7.85 3.30 10.99
N HIS A 240 7.40 2.90 9.81
CA HIS A 240 6.07 3.18 9.27
C HIS A 240 5.07 2.01 9.41
N GLY A 241 5.35 1.03 10.29
CA GLY A 241 4.45 -0.10 10.54
C GLY A 241 4.35 -1.07 9.36
N LEU A 242 5.40 -1.16 8.55
CA LEU A 242 5.52 -2.02 7.38
C LEU A 242 6.68 -3.01 7.56
N GLU A 243 6.60 -4.12 6.83
CA GLU A 243 7.71 -5.06 6.64
C GLU A 243 8.11 -5.08 5.16
N PRO A 244 9.37 -5.44 4.81
CA PRO A 244 9.76 -5.66 3.42
C PRO A 244 8.85 -6.67 2.72
N GLY A 245 8.56 -6.43 1.43
CA GLY A 245 7.66 -7.27 0.63
C GLY A 245 8.20 -8.68 0.42
N ALA A 246 9.47 -8.80 0.07
CA ALA A 246 10.16 -10.09 0.03
C ALA A 246 10.44 -10.56 1.47
N SER A 247 9.95 -11.73 1.83
CA SER A 247 10.42 -12.40 3.06
C SER A 247 11.91 -12.67 2.92
N ALA A 248 12.71 -12.32 3.93
CA ALA A 248 14.08 -12.84 3.98
C ALA A 248 14.01 -14.38 3.83
N PRO A 249 14.85 -15.00 3.01
CA PRO A 249 14.95 -16.46 3.03
C PRO A 249 15.34 -16.88 4.45
N TYR A 250 14.56 -17.79 5.04
CA TYR A 250 14.86 -18.43 6.32
C TYR A 250 16.09 -19.30 6.18
#